data_ab603d43f5c7d48f4c79afd2dbbafc39
#
_entry.id   ab603d43f5c7d48f4c79afd2dbbafc39
#
_cell.length_a   1.000
_cell.length_b   1.000
_cell.length_c   1.000
_cell.angle_alpha   90.00
_cell.angle_beta   90.00
_cell.angle_gamma   90.00
#
_symmetry.space_group_name_H-M   'P 1'
#
loop_
_entity.id
_entity.type
_entity.pdbx_description
1 polymer ?
#
loop_
_entity_poly.entity_id
_entity_poly.type
_entity_poly.pdbx_seq_one_letter_code
_entity_poly.pdbx_strand_id
1 'polypeptide(L)'
;MYDVITFGSATQDVFMSTKKLKVVESDEFETKKGLCLSLGSKIHINESFFAMGGGGANPAATFAEQGLKTAYFGAVGQDGFGQEVKKELTRHGVFLDLLKELDDSPTAFSVILSLPGVERSILEKYGACHNLTEKDLSFDKLKTKWFYIASLSDKSHQMLVPLMNFAQENGIKISSNPAGSLKTKENTEVLKTVLGKIDILILNQEECAKLTGIDYAAEKEIFKKLDEMIDGIVVMTKGPEGVMVSDGQYRYSAGIPESGMVDRTGAGDAFASAFVSGYIEKNDISYAIQLGTANATAVLQEFGATNGILKKGDWGPWEKVPVKKEKI
;
A
#
# COMPACT_ATOMS: atom_id res chain seq x y z
N MET A 1 13.68 -5.52 -19.61
CA MET A 1 13.10 -4.23 -19.15
C MET A 1 11.70 -4.51 -18.65
N TYR A 2 11.34 -4.03 -17.46
CA TYR A 2 10.02 -4.16 -16.84
C TYR A 2 9.15 -2.97 -17.22
N ASP A 3 7.83 -3.08 -17.01
CA ASP A 3 6.93 -1.92 -17.06
C ASP A 3 6.92 -1.22 -15.70
N VAL A 4 6.89 -2.00 -14.61
CA VAL A 4 6.93 -1.48 -13.23
C VAL A 4 7.90 -2.30 -12.38
N ILE A 5 8.68 -1.64 -11.53
CA ILE A 5 9.38 -2.26 -10.41
C ILE A 5 8.76 -1.70 -9.12
N THR A 6 8.30 -2.57 -8.23
CA THR A 6 7.78 -2.19 -6.92
C THR A 6 8.85 -2.31 -5.84
N PHE A 7 8.87 -1.37 -4.90
CA PHE A 7 9.75 -1.33 -3.74
C PHE A 7 8.92 -1.24 -2.47
N GLY A 8 9.27 -2.00 -1.45
CA GLY A 8 8.57 -1.98 -0.17
C GLY A 8 8.61 -3.31 0.55
N SER A 9 7.77 -3.46 1.56
CA SER A 9 7.71 -4.69 2.35
C SER A 9 7.02 -5.83 1.62
N ALA A 10 7.42 -7.06 2.01
CA ALA A 10 6.67 -8.29 1.82
C ALA A 10 6.54 -8.97 3.19
N THR A 11 5.33 -9.37 3.55
CA THR A 11 5.00 -9.94 4.85
C THR A 11 4.16 -11.20 4.69
N GLN A 12 4.21 -12.06 5.70
CA GLN A 12 3.21 -13.11 5.88
C GLN A 12 2.19 -12.63 6.90
N ASP A 13 0.97 -12.44 6.48
CA ASP A 13 -0.12 -12.05 7.38
C ASP A 13 -0.84 -13.30 7.90
N VAL A 14 -1.02 -13.36 9.22
CA VAL A 14 -1.69 -14.44 9.93
C VAL A 14 -2.94 -13.88 10.58
N PHE A 15 -4.08 -14.11 9.95
CA PHE A 15 -5.38 -13.72 10.48
C PHE A 15 -5.85 -14.73 11.51
N MET A 16 -6.27 -14.26 12.66
CA MET A 16 -6.80 -15.09 13.75
C MET A 16 -8.09 -14.48 14.28
N SER A 17 -9.17 -15.27 14.26
CA SER A 17 -10.44 -14.88 14.85
C SER A 17 -10.77 -15.77 16.05
N THR A 18 -11.19 -15.16 17.16
CA THR A 18 -11.66 -15.88 18.34
C THR A 18 -12.68 -15.08 19.13
N LYS A 19 -13.73 -15.76 19.60
CA LYS A 19 -14.77 -15.19 20.49
C LYS A 19 -14.28 -15.01 21.94
N LYS A 20 -13.03 -15.40 22.25
CA LYS A 20 -12.47 -15.33 23.61
C LYS A 20 -11.72 -14.02 23.89
N LEU A 21 -11.52 -13.17 22.88
CA LEU A 21 -11.04 -11.81 23.07
C LEU A 21 -12.08 -10.98 23.81
N LYS A 22 -11.63 -10.11 24.71
CA LYS A 22 -12.49 -9.14 25.39
C LYS A 22 -12.09 -7.73 24.99
N VAL A 23 -13.08 -6.91 24.70
CA VAL A 23 -12.85 -5.46 24.54
C VAL A 23 -12.95 -4.84 25.92
N VAL A 24 -11.97 -4.02 26.27
CA VAL A 24 -11.95 -3.20 27.48
C VAL A 24 -11.84 -1.73 27.09
N GLU A 25 -12.50 -0.87 27.85
CA GLU A 25 -12.40 0.58 27.69
C GLU A 25 -11.37 1.13 28.70
N SER A 26 -10.46 1.96 28.22
CA SER A 26 -9.47 2.62 29.06
C SER A 26 -8.96 3.88 28.36
N ASP A 27 -8.72 4.93 29.13
CA ASP A 27 -8.09 6.16 28.67
C ASP A 27 -6.62 6.01 28.31
N GLU A 28 -6.00 4.90 28.70
CA GLU A 28 -4.62 4.57 28.34
C GLU A 28 -4.48 4.17 26.87
N PHE A 29 -5.57 3.75 26.20
CA PHE A 29 -5.56 3.42 24.78
C PHE A 29 -5.89 4.65 23.94
N GLU A 30 -5.15 4.86 22.86
CA GLU A 30 -5.38 5.96 21.91
C GLU A 30 -6.83 5.94 21.36
N THR A 31 -7.35 4.75 21.04
CA THR A 31 -8.73 4.54 20.56
C THR A 31 -9.75 4.39 21.69
N LYS A 32 -9.35 4.59 22.97
CA LYS A 32 -10.17 4.34 24.17
C LYS A 32 -10.64 2.90 24.35
N LYS A 33 -10.20 1.99 23.48
CA LYS A 33 -10.56 0.56 23.49
C LYS A 33 -9.35 -0.31 23.24
N GLY A 34 -9.24 -1.43 23.95
CA GLY A 34 -8.19 -2.42 23.77
C GLY A 34 -8.74 -3.83 23.70
N LEU A 35 -8.01 -4.73 23.01
CA LEU A 35 -8.26 -6.17 23.05
C LEU A 35 -7.48 -6.81 24.18
N CYS A 36 -8.15 -7.56 25.04
CA CYS A 36 -7.54 -8.22 26.18
C CYS A 36 -7.67 -9.74 26.13
N LEU A 37 -6.61 -10.39 26.59
CA LEU A 37 -6.51 -11.83 26.81
C LEU A 37 -6.23 -12.11 28.29
N SER A 38 -6.76 -13.21 28.81
CA SER A 38 -6.47 -13.65 30.18
C SER A 38 -5.04 -14.17 30.27
N LEU A 39 -4.25 -13.67 31.20
CA LEU A 39 -2.89 -14.15 31.45
C LEU A 39 -2.89 -15.64 31.77
N GLY A 40 -1.90 -16.38 31.24
CA GLY A 40 -1.72 -17.81 31.47
C GLY A 40 -2.77 -18.72 30.82
N SER A 41 -3.76 -18.17 30.10
CA SER A 41 -4.79 -18.97 29.45
C SER A 41 -4.32 -19.53 28.10
N LYS A 42 -4.83 -20.71 27.74
CA LYS A 42 -4.81 -21.24 26.37
C LYS A 42 -6.10 -20.84 25.69
N ILE A 43 -5.99 -20.11 24.60
CA ILE A 43 -7.14 -19.57 23.86
C ILE A 43 -7.29 -20.33 22.56
N HIS A 44 -8.50 -20.87 22.33
CA HIS A 44 -8.85 -21.51 21.08
C HIS A 44 -9.08 -20.45 20.01
N ILE A 45 -8.38 -20.58 18.90
CA ILE A 45 -8.62 -19.83 17.65
C ILE A 45 -9.77 -20.54 16.92
N ASN A 46 -10.80 -19.79 16.57
CA ASN A 46 -11.95 -20.32 15.84
C ASN A 46 -11.64 -20.46 14.34
N GLU A 47 -11.01 -19.45 13.79
CA GLU A 47 -10.62 -19.39 12.38
C GLU A 47 -9.23 -18.82 12.25
N SER A 48 -8.44 -19.34 11.32
CA SER A 48 -7.16 -18.79 10.95
C SER A 48 -6.99 -18.82 9.43
N PHE A 49 -6.39 -17.79 8.91
CA PHE A 49 -6.11 -17.65 7.50
C PHE A 49 -4.71 -17.05 7.32
N PHE A 50 -3.99 -17.50 6.29
CA PHE A 50 -2.65 -17.04 5.97
C PHE A 50 -2.68 -16.39 4.59
N ALA A 51 -2.12 -15.19 4.47
CA ALA A 51 -2.04 -14.47 3.21
C ALA A 51 -0.71 -13.73 3.07
N MET A 52 -0.30 -13.47 1.86
CA MET A 52 0.75 -12.52 1.59
C MET A 52 0.24 -11.10 1.89
N GLY A 53 1.10 -10.30 2.48
CA GLY A 53 0.91 -8.87 2.73
C GLY A 53 2.15 -8.08 2.38
N GLY A 54 2.10 -6.79 2.71
CA GLY A 54 3.22 -5.87 2.52
C GLY A 54 3.04 -4.90 1.37
N GLY A 55 3.33 -3.61 1.65
CA GLY A 55 3.07 -2.51 0.72
C GLY A 55 3.85 -2.54 -0.59
N GLY A 56 4.91 -3.37 -0.71
CA GLY A 56 5.62 -3.61 -1.97
C GLY A 56 5.09 -4.83 -2.73
N ALA A 57 4.77 -5.91 -1.99
CA ALA A 57 4.34 -7.18 -2.58
C ALA A 57 2.87 -7.13 -3.08
N ASN A 58 1.95 -6.53 -2.30
CA ASN A 58 0.56 -6.37 -2.71
C ASN A 58 0.39 -5.59 -4.03
N PRO A 59 1.01 -4.41 -4.18
CA PRO A 59 1.00 -3.69 -5.45
C PRO A 59 1.64 -4.47 -6.59
N ALA A 60 2.73 -5.22 -6.35
CA ALA A 60 3.36 -6.03 -7.38
C ALA A 60 2.38 -7.06 -7.96
N ALA A 61 1.59 -7.74 -7.10
CA ALA A 61 0.56 -8.66 -7.52
C ALA A 61 -0.51 -7.96 -8.39
N THR A 62 -1.00 -6.79 -7.95
CA THR A 62 -2.00 -6.02 -8.73
C THR A 62 -1.45 -5.60 -10.09
N PHE A 63 -0.25 -5.03 -10.16
CA PHE A 63 0.35 -4.62 -11.44
C PHE A 63 0.48 -5.80 -12.41
N ALA A 64 0.90 -6.96 -11.92
CA ALA A 64 1.04 -8.16 -12.74
C ALA A 64 -0.31 -8.69 -13.23
N GLU A 65 -1.35 -8.75 -12.36
CA GLU A 65 -2.71 -9.15 -12.76
C GLU A 65 -3.35 -8.15 -13.74
N GLN A 66 -2.98 -6.87 -13.67
CA GLN A 66 -3.34 -5.85 -14.67
C GLN A 66 -2.51 -5.95 -15.96
N GLY A 67 -1.70 -6.99 -16.12
CA GLY A 67 -0.97 -7.33 -17.35
C GLY A 67 0.30 -6.52 -17.58
N LEU A 68 0.81 -5.82 -16.57
CA LEU A 68 2.10 -5.13 -16.63
C LEU A 68 3.24 -6.09 -16.29
N LYS A 69 4.35 -6.02 -17.03
CA LYS A 69 5.56 -6.78 -16.72
C LYS A 69 6.19 -6.23 -15.45
N THR A 70 5.92 -6.87 -14.31
CA THR A 70 6.23 -6.36 -12.98
C THR A 70 7.32 -7.15 -12.29
N ALA A 71 8.32 -6.48 -11.74
CA ALA A 71 9.28 -7.08 -10.81
C ALA A 71 9.12 -6.49 -9.41
N TYR A 72 9.40 -7.30 -8.39
CA TYR A 72 9.39 -6.89 -7.00
C TYR A 72 10.82 -6.79 -6.48
N PHE A 73 11.20 -5.60 -5.98
CA PHE A 73 12.42 -5.38 -5.21
C PHE A 73 12.09 -5.32 -3.72
N GLY A 74 12.62 -6.27 -2.98
CA GLY A 74 12.46 -6.37 -1.53
C GLY A 74 13.26 -7.56 -1.01
N ALA A 75 12.97 -7.98 0.23
CA ALA A 75 13.62 -9.15 0.80
C ALA A 75 12.67 -10.00 1.64
N VAL A 76 12.96 -11.29 1.67
CA VAL A 76 12.37 -12.28 2.57
C VAL A 76 13.49 -13.03 3.30
N GLY A 77 13.16 -13.69 4.39
CA GLY A 77 14.08 -14.62 5.07
C GLY A 77 14.13 -15.97 4.37
N GLN A 78 15.17 -16.74 4.66
CA GLN A 78 15.29 -18.16 4.25
C GLN A 78 14.46 -19.04 5.17
N ASP A 79 13.15 -18.77 5.26
CA ASP A 79 12.20 -19.45 6.15
C ASP A 79 10.91 -19.84 5.41
N GLY A 80 9.99 -20.52 6.13
CA GLY A 80 8.73 -20.99 5.56
C GLY A 80 7.84 -19.85 5.08
N PHE A 81 7.82 -18.71 5.77
CA PHE A 81 7.05 -17.53 5.37
C PHE A 81 7.62 -16.91 4.09
N GLY A 82 8.94 -16.85 3.94
CA GLY A 82 9.59 -16.38 2.72
C GLY A 82 9.27 -17.25 1.52
N GLN A 83 9.19 -18.56 1.70
CA GLN A 83 8.80 -19.48 0.62
C GLN A 83 7.35 -19.25 0.19
N GLU A 84 6.41 -19.06 1.13
CA GLU A 84 5.01 -18.77 0.79
C GLU A 84 4.86 -17.41 0.10
N VAL A 85 5.55 -16.36 0.55
CA VAL A 85 5.56 -15.06 -0.14
C VAL A 85 6.06 -15.19 -1.58
N LYS A 86 7.17 -15.91 -1.81
CA LYS A 86 7.70 -16.14 -3.17
C LYS A 86 6.72 -16.90 -4.06
N LYS A 87 6.08 -17.91 -3.51
CA LYS A 87 5.07 -18.71 -4.21
C LYS A 87 3.88 -17.85 -4.63
N GLU A 88 3.35 -17.00 -3.72
CA GLU A 88 2.25 -16.11 -4.03
C GLU A 88 2.61 -15.06 -5.08
N LEU A 89 3.75 -14.39 -4.97
CA LEU A 89 4.23 -13.46 -6.00
C LEU A 89 4.37 -14.14 -7.35
N THR A 90 4.92 -15.37 -7.37
CA THR A 90 5.04 -16.17 -8.62
C THR A 90 3.66 -16.53 -9.19
N ARG A 91 2.70 -16.89 -8.34
CA ARG A 91 1.32 -17.19 -8.75
C ARG A 91 0.65 -16.03 -9.48
N HIS A 92 0.94 -14.80 -9.06
CA HIS A 92 0.48 -13.57 -9.71
C HIS A 92 1.31 -13.16 -10.93
N GLY A 93 2.37 -13.89 -11.28
CA GLY A 93 3.21 -13.58 -12.42
C GLY A 93 4.25 -12.49 -12.19
N VAL A 94 4.57 -12.18 -10.94
CA VAL A 94 5.61 -11.22 -10.57
C VAL A 94 7.00 -11.83 -10.76
N PHE A 95 7.92 -11.07 -11.39
CA PHE A 95 9.31 -11.46 -11.55
C PHE A 95 10.09 -11.26 -10.24
N LEU A 96 10.83 -12.26 -9.81
CA LEU A 96 11.56 -12.28 -8.54
C LEU A 96 13.06 -12.07 -8.68
N ASP A 97 13.56 -11.69 -9.86
CA ASP A 97 15.00 -11.50 -10.12
C ASP A 97 15.64 -10.42 -9.24
N LEU A 98 14.81 -9.54 -8.66
CA LEU A 98 15.22 -8.44 -7.77
C LEU A 98 14.91 -8.72 -6.30
N LEU A 99 14.25 -9.84 -6.00
CA LEU A 99 13.99 -10.28 -4.62
C LEU A 99 15.26 -10.81 -3.99
N LYS A 100 15.54 -10.41 -2.76
CA LYS A 100 16.66 -10.93 -1.96
C LYS A 100 16.16 -11.93 -0.91
N GLU A 101 16.96 -12.96 -0.66
CA GLU A 101 16.76 -13.90 0.44
C GLU A 101 17.88 -13.67 1.46
N LEU A 102 17.53 -13.27 2.68
CA LEU A 102 18.48 -13.03 3.75
C LEU A 102 18.50 -14.22 4.71
N ASP A 103 19.69 -14.68 5.07
CA ASP A 103 19.91 -15.80 5.98
C ASP A 103 19.96 -15.35 7.46
N ASP A 104 20.27 -14.07 7.68
CA ASP A 104 20.44 -13.46 9.00
C ASP A 104 19.18 -12.71 9.50
N SER A 105 18.10 -12.73 8.71
CA SER A 105 16.87 -12.01 9.03
C SER A 105 15.63 -12.79 8.61
N PRO A 106 14.68 -13.05 9.53
CA PRO A 106 13.45 -13.74 9.18
C PRO A 106 12.56 -12.89 8.25
N THR A 107 11.65 -13.54 7.57
CA THR A 107 10.57 -12.84 6.84
C THR A 107 9.72 -12.03 7.82
N ALA A 108 9.35 -10.82 7.42
CA ALA A 108 8.41 -10.01 8.18
C ALA A 108 7.03 -10.72 8.25
N PHE A 109 6.36 -10.60 9.38
CA PHE A 109 5.01 -11.14 9.51
C PHE A 109 4.13 -10.28 10.41
N SER A 110 2.82 -10.41 10.22
CA SER A 110 1.82 -9.76 11.07
C SER A 110 0.85 -10.79 11.63
N VAL A 111 0.44 -10.61 12.87
CA VAL A 111 -0.71 -11.33 13.44
C VAL A 111 -1.87 -10.37 13.56
N ILE A 112 -2.93 -10.63 12.79
CA ILE A 112 -4.14 -9.81 12.76
C ILE A 112 -5.18 -10.49 13.64
N LEU A 113 -5.43 -9.88 14.79
CA LEU A 113 -6.43 -10.35 15.76
C LEU A 113 -7.77 -9.69 15.47
N SER A 114 -8.79 -10.48 15.18
CA SER A 114 -10.13 -10.00 14.90
C SER A 114 -11.18 -10.61 15.83
N LEU A 115 -12.16 -9.79 16.17
CA LEU A 115 -13.37 -10.17 16.87
C LEU A 115 -14.56 -9.68 16.05
N PRO A 116 -15.58 -10.51 15.76
CA PRO A 116 -16.73 -10.07 14.97
C PRO A 116 -17.37 -8.79 15.49
N GLY A 117 -17.52 -7.80 14.60
CA GLY A 117 -18.11 -6.50 14.94
C GLY A 117 -17.19 -5.52 15.67
N VAL A 118 -15.90 -5.84 15.80
CA VAL A 118 -14.89 -4.97 16.45
C VAL A 118 -13.74 -4.71 15.50
N GLU A 119 -13.11 -3.54 15.61
CA GLU A 119 -11.90 -3.19 14.87
C GLU A 119 -10.77 -4.16 15.22
N ARG A 120 -9.97 -4.54 14.22
CA ARG A 120 -8.84 -5.45 14.38
C ARG A 120 -7.66 -4.78 15.08
N SER A 121 -6.84 -5.60 15.74
CA SER A 121 -5.51 -5.21 16.21
C SER A 121 -4.44 -6.00 15.46
N ILE A 122 -3.35 -5.33 15.11
CA ILE A 122 -2.26 -5.92 14.32
C ILE A 122 -1.00 -5.92 15.17
N LEU A 123 -0.37 -7.09 15.30
CA LEU A 123 0.96 -7.26 15.88
C LEU A 123 1.95 -7.45 14.73
N GLU A 124 2.83 -6.49 14.55
CA GLU A 124 3.81 -6.46 13.45
C GLU A 124 5.19 -6.94 13.94
N LYS A 125 5.81 -7.84 13.19
CA LYS A 125 7.22 -8.21 13.33
C LYS A 125 7.97 -7.80 12.07
N TYR A 126 8.85 -6.81 12.21
CA TYR A 126 9.77 -6.42 11.15
C TYR A 126 10.74 -7.55 10.84
N GLY A 127 11.17 -7.64 9.59
CA GLY A 127 12.04 -8.72 9.10
C GLY A 127 12.93 -8.27 7.94
N ALA A 128 13.31 -9.21 7.10
CA ALA A 128 14.29 -9.04 6.03
C ALA A 128 14.11 -7.79 5.18
N CYS A 129 12.87 -7.48 4.75
CA CYS A 129 12.57 -6.31 3.92
C CYS A 129 12.88 -4.96 4.60
N HIS A 130 12.91 -4.91 5.93
CA HIS A 130 13.22 -3.70 6.69
C HIS A 130 14.73 -3.51 6.91
N ASN A 131 15.53 -4.57 6.68
CA ASN A 131 16.97 -4.55 6.83
C ASN A 131 17.74 -4.17 5.56
N LEU A 132 17.06 -4.06 4.43
CA LEU A 132 17.67 -3.57 3.19
C LEU A 132 18.16 -2.13 3.34
N THR A 133 19.23 -1.81 2.62
CA THR A 133 19.87 -0.50 2.61
C THR A 133 20.21 -0.08 1.17
N GLU A 134 20.73 1.11 0.98
CA GLU A 134 21.20 1.57 -0.32
C GLU A 134 22.22 0.59 -0.96
N LYS A 135 23.04 -0.08 -0.16
CA LYS A 135 24.04 -1.06 -0.64
C LYS A 135 23.41 -2.27 -1.33
N ASP A 136 22.14 -2.49 -1.08
CA ASP A 136 21.39 -3.60 -1.67
C ASP A 136 20.83 -3.26 -3.06
N LEU A 137 20.85 -2.00 -3.45
CA LEU A 137 20.40 -1.53 -4.74
C LEU A 137 21.43 -1.88 -5.85
N SER A 138 21.01 -2.70 -6.79
CA SER A 138 21.77 -3.00 -8.01
C SER A 138 21.19 -2.16 -9.15
N PHE A 139 21.59 -0.89 -9.25
CA PHE A 139 21.00 0.07 -10.18
C PHE A 139 21.07 -0.36 -11.64
N ASP A 140 22.09 -1.11 -12.05
CA ASP A 140 22.24 -1.69 -13.39
C ASP A 140 21.10 -2.64 -13.77
N LYS A 141 20.43 -3.25 -12.77
CA LYS A 141 19.30 -4.16 -12.93
C LYS A 141 17.94 -3.45 -12.90
N LEU A 142 17.86 -2.21 -12.43
CA LEU A 142 16.60 -1.45 -12.26
C LEU A 142 16.11 -0.84 -13.60
N LYS A 143 15.97 -1.67 -14.64
CA LYS A 143 15.54 -1.24 -15.98
C LYS A 143 14.03 -1.34 -16.14
N THR A 144 13.34 -0.20 -16.01
CA THR A 144 11.87 -0.11 -16.04
C THR A 144 11.39 1.24 -16.56
N LYS A 145 10.08 1.36 -16.79
CA LYS A 145 9.42 2.64 -17.12
C LYS A 145 8.91 3.35 -15.87
N TRP A 146 8.51 2.60 -14.84
CA TRP A 146 7.93 3.12 -13.61
C TRP A 146 8.56 2.47 -12.38
N PHE A 147 8.81 3.28 -11.37
CA PHE A 147 8.96 2.83 -9.99
C PHE A 147 7.65 3.03 -9.24
N TYR A 148 7.23 2.01 -8.51
CA TYR A 148 6.24 2.13 -7.46
C TYR A 148 6.94 1.98 -6.11
N ILE A 149 7.12 3.11 -5.41
CA ILE A 149 7.82 3.13 -4.12
C ILE A 149 6.77 3.19 -3.01
N ALA A 150 6.56 2.06 -2.35
CA ALA A 150 5.68 1.95 -1.20
C ALA A 150 6.39 2.40 0.10
N SER A 151 5.77 2.12 1.24
CA SER A 151 6.39 2.37 2.53
C SER A 151 7.74 1.71 2.66
N LEU A 152 8.78 2.53 2.79
CA LEU A 152 10.10 2.13 3.23
C LEU A 152 10.25 2.55 4.69
N SER A 153 10.57 1.63 5.57
CA SER A 153 10.67 1.87 7.01
C SER A 153 11.91 1.24 7.60
N ASP A 154 12.31 1.71 8.79
CA ASP A 154 13.55 1.31 9.44
C ASP A 154 14.75 1.55 8.50
N LYS A 155 15.68 0.61 8.37
CA LYS A 155 16.87 0.77 7.53
C LYS A 155 16.54 0.95 6.07
N SER A 156 15.45 0.33 5.58
CA SER A 156 15.06 0.43 4.17
C SER A 156 14.68 1.86 3.74
N HIS A 157 14.35 2.75 4.67
CA HIS A 157 14.10 4.16 4.37
C HIS A 157 15.31 4.86 3.74
N GLN A 158 16.54 4.39 4.02
CA GLN A 158 17.76 4.92 3.42
C GLN A 158 17.80 4.78 1.89
N MET A 159 17.02 3.87 1.31
CA MET A 159 16.93 3.68 -0.13
C MET A 159 16.10 4.77 -0.84
N LEU A 160 15.26 5.53 -0.11
CA LEU A 160 14.28 6.45 -0.71
C LEU A 160 14.98 7.49 -1.62
N VAL A 161 15.91 8.25 -1.08
CA VAL A 161 16.58 9.32 -1.83
C VAL A 161 17.41 8.79 -3.00
N PRO A 162 18.24 7.74 -2.85
CA PRO A 162 18.94 7.11 -3.96
C PRO A 162 18.03 6.62 -5.09
N LEU A 163 16.90 5.97 -4.77
CA LEU A 163 15.93 5.52 -5.77
C LEU A 163 15.31 6.68 -6.53
N MET A 164 14.89 7.74 -5.82
CA MET A 164 14.29 8.92 -6.43
C MET A 164 15.29 9.65 -7.36
N ASN A 165 16.55 9.76 -6.94
CA ASN A 165 17.60 10.37 -7.76
C ASN A 165 17.86 9.55 -9.02
N PHE A 166 18.07 8.24 -8.87
CA PHE A 166 18.29 7.33 -9.99
C PHE A 166 17.12 7.36 -10.99
N ALA A 167 15.89 7.36 -10.50
CA ALA A 167 14.72 7.44 -11.38
C ALA A 167 14.72 8.72 -12.21
N GLN A 168 14.96 9.87 -11.58
CA GLN A 168 15.01 11.17 -12.26
C GLN A 168 16.13 11.22 -13.33
N GLU A 169 17.33 10.73 -13.00
CA GLU A 169 18.48 10.70 -13.91
C GLU A 169 18.25 9.80 -15.13
N ASN A 170 17.42 8.77 -14.99
CA ASN A 170 17.15 7.79 -16.04
C ASN A 170 15.77 7.94 -16.70
N GLY A 171 15.02 9.01 -16.40
CA GLY A 171 13.70 9.26 -16.98
C GLY A 171 12.64 8.23 -16.58
N ILE A 172 12.81 7.59 -15.42
CA ILE A 172 11.85 6.63 -14.88
C ILE A 172 10.77 7.40 -14.10
N LYS A 173 9.52 7.15 -14.41
CA LYS A 173 8.38 7.73 -13.69
C LYS A 173 8.24 7.14 -12.30
N ILE A 174 7.80 7.96 -11.34
CA ILE A 174 7.67 7.57 -9.94
C ILE A 174 6.23 7.69 -9.47
N SER A 175 5.64 6.58 -9.02
CA SER A 175 4.46 6.57 -8.18
C SER A 175 4.84 6.15 -6.76
N SER A 176 4.26 6.79 -5.75
CA SER A 176 4.63 6.49 -4.37
C SER A 176 3.43 6.49 -3.43
N ASN A 177 3.41 5.50 -2.53
CA ASN A 177 2.56 5.44 -1.34
C ASN A 177 3.48 5.35 -0.10
N PRO A 178 4.04 6.47 0.37
CA PRO A 178 5.12 6.48 1.36
C PRO A 178 4.63 6.54 2.82
N ALA A 179 3.50 5.92 3.16
CA ALA A 179 2.91 5.96 4.50
C ALA A 179 3.90 5.70 5.65
N GLY A 180 4.83 4.76 5.46
CA GLY A 180 5.87 4.45 6.44
C GLY A 180 6.83 5.61 6.72
N SER A 181 7.09 6.46 5.72
CA SER A 181 7.92 7.65 5.89
C SER A 181 7.28 8.72 6.79
N LEU A 182 5.97 8.62 7.03
CA LEU A 182 5.23 9.54 7.90
C LEU A 182 5.17 9.07 9.36
N LYS A 183 5.77 7.92 9.70
CA LYS A 183 5.79 7.39 11.08
C LYS A 183 6.68 8.20 12.02
N THR A 184 7.76 8.79 11.51
CA THR A 184 8.69 9.63 12.29
C THR A 184 8.87 11.00 11.65
N LYS A 185 9.17 12.01 12.47
CA LYS A 185 9.46 13.36 11.97
C LYS A 185 10.67 13.38 11.04
N GLU A 186 11.73 12.65 11.40
CA GLU A 186 12.95 12.56 10.60
C GLU A 186 12.67 12.03 9.19
N ASN A 187 11.98 10.90 9.08
CA ASN A 187 11.64 10.31 7.79
C ASN A 187 10.70 11.20 6.98
N THR A 188 9.77 11.91 7.65
CA THR A 188 8.89 12.89 6.99
C THR A 188 9.70 14.03 6.36
N GLU A 189 10.70 14.56 7.07
CA GLU A 189 11.55 15.62 6.50
C GLU A 189 12.39 15.11 5.32
N VAL A 190 12.90 13.87 5.37
CA VAL A 190 13.58 13.26 4.23
C VAL A 190 12.63 13.10 3.04
N LEU A 191 11.41 12.62 3.26
CA LEU A 191 10.39 12.50 2.20
C LEU A 191 10.12 13.85 1.53
N LYS A 192 9.99 14.95 2.31
CA LYS A 192 9.76 16.29 1.79
C LYS A 192 10.83 16.76 0.81
N THR A 193 12.08 16.31 0.95
CA THR A 193 13.18 16.69 0.04
C THR A 193 13.06 16.10 -1.36
N VAL A 194 12.21 15.07 -1.53
CA VAL A 194 12.07 14.32 -2.79
C VAL A 194 10.65 14.38 -3.39
N LEU A 195 9.71 15.07 -2.75
CA LEU A 195 8.32 15.14 -3.21
C LEU A 195 8.19 15.68 -4.64
N GLY A 196 8.96 16.69 -5.03
CA GLY A 196 8.93 17.25 -6.38
C GLY A 196 9.42 16.28 -7.48
N LYS A 197 9.89 15.07 -7.12
CA LYS A 197 10.28 14.02 -8.07
C LYS A 197 9.18 13.00 -8.33
N ILE A 198 8.06 13.08 -7.61
CA ILE A 198 6.98 12.10 -7.65
C ILE A 198 5.97 12.50 -8.71
N ASP A 199 5.71 11.61 -9.68
CA ASP A 199 4.68 11.82 -10.71
C ASP A 199 3.26 11.52 -10.18
N ILE A 200 3.12 10.54 -9.26
CA ILE A 200 1.84 10.21 -8.63
C ILE A 200 2.08 9.93 -7.14
N LEU A 201 1.61 10.80 -6.28
CA LEU A 201 1.60 10.60 -4.83
C LEU A 201 0.24 10.09 -4.38
N ILE A 202 0.22 9.00 -3.60
CA ILE A 202 -1.01 8.40 -3.09
C ILE A 202 -0.91 8.32 -1.56
N LEU A 203 -1.84 8.94 -0.87
CA LEU A 203 -1.92 8.96 0.59
C LEU A 203 -3.40 8.90 1.02
N ASN A 204 -3.67 8.44 2.22
CA ASN A 204 -4.98 8.66 2.83
C ASN A 204 -5.07 10.07 3.43
N GLN A 205 -6.28 10.48 3.82
CA GLN A 205 -6.53 11.85 4.34
C GLN A 205 -5.73 12.14 5.61
N GLU A 206 -5.57 11.17 6.50
CA GLU A 206 -4.77 11.33 7.73
C GLU A 206 -3.28 11.53 7.40
N GLU A 207 -2.76 10.75 6.46
CA GLU A 207 -1.39 10.87 5.97
C GLU A 207 -1.15 12.20 5.26
N CYS A 208 -2.12 12.67 4.47
CA CYS A 208 -2.08 14.00 3.84
C CYS A 208 -2.04 15.12 4.88
N ALA A 209 -2.89 15.05 5.91
CA ALA A 209 -2.90 16.00 7.01
C ALA A 209 -1.56 16.01 7.75
N LYS A 210 -1.00 14.83 8.02
CA LYS A 210 0.30 14.66 8.67
C LYS A 210 1.48 15.22 7.86
N LEU A 211 1.49 14.98 6.54
CA LEU A 211 2.52 15.47 5.64
C LEU A 211 2.51 16.99 5.51
N THR A 212 1.31 17.58 5.43
CA THR A 212 1.12 19.04 5.26
C THR A 212 1.19 19.80 6.59
N GLY A 213 0.91 19.13 7.71
CA GLY A 213 0.74 19.76 9.02
C GLY A 213 -0.56 20.55 9.16
N ILE A 214 -1.53 20.31 8.27
CA ILE A 214 -2.83 20.98 8.23
C ILE A 214 -3.88 20.07 8.89
N ASP A 215 -4.87 20.69 9.55
CA ASP A 215 -5.95 19.95 10.22
C ASP A 215 -6.67 18.99 9.26
N TYR A 216 -6.97 17.79 9.76
CA TYR A 216 -7.60 16.72 8.98
C TYR A 216 -8.90 17.16 8.28
N ALA A 217 -9.72 18.01 8.92
CA ALA A 217 -10.99 18.48 8.35
C ALA A 217 -10.83 19.54 7.26
N ALA A 218 -9.65 20.14 7.13
CA ALA A 218 -9.37 21.22 6.19
C ALA A 218 -8.89 20.70 4.82
N GLU A 219 -9.73 19.87 4.16
CA GLU A 219 -9.37 19.18 2.91
C GLU A 219 -8.88 20.10 1.79
N LYS A 220 -9.52 21.25 1.62
CA LYS A 220 -9.16 22.20 0.54
C LYS A 220 -7.77 22.77 0.75
N GLU A 221 -7.44 23.09 1.99
CA GLU A 221 -6.13 23.61 2.39
C GLU A 221 -5.05 22.54 2.27
N ILE A 222 -5.39 21.29 2.65
CA ILE A 222 -4.50 20.14 2.45
C ILE A 222 -4.14 19.98 0.97
N PHE A 223 -5.14 19.93 0.06
CA PHE A 223 -4.90 19.80 -1.36
C PHE A 223 -4.10 20.96 -1.93
N LYS A 224 -4.46 22.20 -1.57
CA LYS A 224 -3.70 23.39 -1.99
C LYS A 224 -2.23 23.26 -1.60
N LYS A 225 -1.97 22.80 -0.38
CA LYS A 225 -0.60 22.63 0.11
C LYS A 225 0.14 21.51 -0.62
N LEU A 226 -0.53 20.40 -0.91
CA LEU A 226 0.06 19.29 -1.67
C LEU A 226 0.35 19.69 -3.11
N ASP A 227 -0.54 20.41 -3.78
CA ASP A 227 -0.33 20.93 -5.14
C ASP A 227 0.85 21.94 -5.22
N GLU A 228 1.16 22.64 -4.10
CA GLU A 228 2.37 23.49 -4.00
C GLU A 228 3.67 22.67 -3.83
N MET A 229 3.57 21.44 -3.28
CA MET A 229 4.72 20.60 -2.96
C MET A 229 5.06 19.59 -4.06
N ILE A 230 4.13 19.33 -4.97
CA ILE A 230 4.18 18.21 -5.93
C ILE A 230 3.68 18.70 -7.28
N ASP A 231 4.52 18.64 -8.30
CA ASP A 231 4.14 18.98 -9.68
C ASP A 231 3.31 17.88 -10.39
N GLY A 232 3.22 16.69 -9.78
CA GLY A 232 2.54 15.52 -10.30
C GLY A 232 1.07 15.42 -9.86
N ILE A 233 0.53 14.21 -9.95
CA ILE A 233 -0.83 13.88 -9.51
C ILE A 233 -0.82 13.56 -8.02
N VAL A 234 -1.73 14.17 -7.28
CA VAL A 234 -1.98 13.89 -5.86
C VAL A 234 -3.28 13.13 -5.71
N VAL A 235 -3.23 11.98 -5.06
CA VAL A 235 -4.37 11.11 -4.78
C VAL A 235 -4.58 11.00 -3.28
N MET A 236 -5.73 11.46 -2.79
CA MET A 236 -6.14 11.33 -1.39
C MET A 236 -7.30 10.35 -1.26
N THR A 237 -7.04 9.18 -0.68
CA THR A 237 -8.09 8.21 -0.38
C THR A 237 -8.78 8.54 0.94
N LYS A 238 -10.10 8.33 0.99
CA LYS A 238 -10.98 8.72 2.12
C LYS A 238 -11.78 7.53 2.66
N GLY A 239 -11.30 6.31 2.42
CA GLY A 239 -11.99 5.09 2.82
C GLY A 239 -13.43 5.03 2.27
N PRO A 240 -14.46 4.89 3.11
CA PRO A 240 -15.85 4.82 2.64
C PRO A 240 -16.35 6.08 1.91
N GLU A 241 -15.72 7.22 2.11
CA GLU A 241 -16.06 8.46 1.40
C GLU A 241 -15.46 8.54 -0.01
N GLY A 242 -14.69 7.54 -0.43
CA GLY A 242 -14.13 7.44 -1.77
C GLY A 242 -12.76 8.08 -1.92
N VAL A 243 -12.57 8.89 -2.95
CA VAL A 243 -11.27 9.45 -3.33
C VAL A 243 -11.38 10.85 -3.89
N MET A 244 -10.37 11.67 -3.65
CA MET A 244 -10.13 12.93 -4.33
C MET A 244 -8.75 12.91 -4.97
N VAL A 245 -8.65 13.47 -6.18
CA VAL A 245 -7.41 13.56 -6.96
C VAL A 245 -7.23 14.96 -7.49
N SER A 246 -6.00 15.47 -7.49
CA SER A 246 -5.62 16.74 -8.14
C SER A 246 -4.50 16.52 -9.14
N ASP A 247 -4.56 17.22 -10.27
CA ASP A 247 -3.47 17.32 -11.25
C ASP A 247 -2.89 18.75 -11.32
N GLY A 248 -3.17 19.57 -10.30
CA GLY A 248 -2.78 20.97 -10.23
C GLY A 248 -3.65 21.92 -11.06
N GLN A 249 -4.51 21.41 -11.95
CA GLN A 249 -5.43 22.19 -12.79
C GLN A 249 -6.89 21.83 -12.53
N TYR A 250 -7.15 20.55 -12.30
CA TYR A 250 -8.46 20.00 -12.06
C TYR A 250 -8.47 19.16 -10.80
N ARG A 251 -9.60 19.17 -10.12
CA ARG A 251 -9.91 18.27 -9.02
C ARG A 251 -10.93 17.25 -9.47
N TYR A 252 -10.66 15.98 -9.16
CA TYR A 252 -11.52 14.85 -9.46
C TYR A 252 -12.01 14.25 -8.16
N SER A 253 -13.26 13.81 -8.10
CA SER A 253 -13.80 13.10 -6.93
C SER A 253 -14.72 11.98 -7.36
N ALA A 254 -14.69 10.88 -6.62
CA ALA A 254 -15.59 9.76 -6.78
C ALA A 254 -15.88 9.11 -5.43
N GLY A 255 -17.10 8.59 -5.27
CA GLY A 255 -17.45 7.71 -4.16
C GLY A 255 -16.97 6.29 -4.36
N ILE A 256 -17.56 5.36 -3.63
CA ILE A 256 -17.37 3.91 -3.76
C ILE A 256 -18.68 3.25 -4.19
N PRO A 257 -18.65 2.08 -4.86
CA PRO A 257 -19.88 1.34 -5.14
C PRO A 257 -20.45 0.72 -3.86
N GLU A 258 -21.76 0.53 -3.82
CA GLU A 258 -22.39 -0.26 -2.76
C GLU A 258 -21.92 -1.72 -2.85
N SER A 259 -21.33 -2.21 -1.79
CA SER A 259 -20.83 -3.58 -1.72
C SER A 259 -20.78 -4.07 -0.26
N GLY A 260 -20.80 -5.37 -0.09
CA GLY A 260 -20.45 -5.98 1.19
C GLY A 260 -18.95 -5.77 1.49
N MET A 261 -18.53 -6.11 2.70
CA MET A 261 -17.13 -6.09 3.10
C MET A 261 -16.86 -7.29 3.99
N VAL A 262 -15.87 -8.09 3.60
CA VAL A 262 -15.38 -9.24 4.39
C VAL A 262 -14.15 -8.81 5.19
N ASP A 263 -13.16 -8.20 4.53
CA ASP A 263 -11.94 -7.70 5.17
C ASP A 263 -11.49 -6.40 4.47
N ARG A 264 -10.98 -5.45 5.26
CA ARG A 264 -10.46 -4.18 4.71
C ARG A 264 -8.94 -4.18 4.47
N THR A 265 -8.28 -5.30 4.77
CA THR A 265 -6.82 -5.42 4.63
C THR A 265 -6.42 -5.32 3.15
N GLY A 266 -5.45 -4.45 2.85
CA GLY A 266 -4.93 -4.29 1.49
C GLY A 266 -5.78 -3.44 0.54
N ALA A 267 -6.98 -2.97 0.94
CA ALA A 267 -7.82 -2.14 0.06
C ALA A 267 -7.11 -0.85 -0.41
N GLY A 268 -6.30 -0.24 0.44
CA GLY A 268 -5.48 0.93 0.08
C GLY A 268 -4.41 0.60 -0.97
N ASP A 269 -3.69 -0.51 -0.78
CA ASP A 269 -2.70 -0.99 -1.75
C ASP A 269 -3.36 -1.37 -3.09
N ALA A 270 -4.50 -2.05 -3.01
CA ALA A 270 -5.29 -2.46 -4.18
C ALA A 270 -5.80 -1.25 -4.97
N PHE A 271 -6.32 -0.22 -4.29
CA PHE A 271 -6.70 1.03 -4.93
C PHE A 271 -5.49 1.69 -5.58
N ALA A 272 -4.43 1.93 -4.82
CA ALA A 272 -3.26 2.68 -5.26
C ALA A 272 -2.58 2.04 -6.49
N SER A 273 -2.35 0.73 -6.46
CA SER A 273 -1.70 0.01 -7.55
C SER A 273 -2.58 -0.07 -8.81
N ALA A 274 -3.90 -0.29 -8.67
CA ALA A 274 -4.82 -0.31 -9.80
C ALA A 274 -5.04 1.10 -10.39
N PHE A 275 -5.08 2.16 -9.56
CA PHE A 275 -5.07 3.54 -10.03
C PHE A 275 -3.85 3.81 -10.93
N VAL A 276 -2.66 3.48 -10.45
CA VAL A 276 -1.42 3.66 -11.23
C VAL A 276 -1.43 2.80 -12.50
N SER A 277 -1.92 1.54 -12.43
CA SER A 277 -2.08 0.67 -13.60
C SER A 277 -2.98 1.31 -14.66
N GLY A 278 -4.13 1.82 -14.24
CA GLY A 278 -5.09 2.50 -15.13
C GLY A 278 -4.51 3.77 -15.75
N TYR A 279 -3.76 4.55 -14.97
CA TYR A 279 -3.08 5.73 -15.47
C TYR A 279 -1.97 5.38 -16.48
N ILE A 280 -1.18 4.34 -16.22
CA ILE A 280 -0.17 3.84 -17.16
C ILE A 280 -0.83 3.40 -18.48
N GLU A 281 -2.00 2.75 -18.42
CA GLU A 281 -2.70 2.23 -19.59
C GLU A 281 -3.32 3.33 -20.46
N LYS A 282 -3.99 4.31 -19.84
CA LYS A 282 -4.84 5.28 -20.55
C LYS A 282 -4.40 6.72 -20.47
N ASN A 283 -3.50 7.07 -19.55
CA ASN A 283 -3.14 8.45 -19.20
C ASN A 283 -4.40 9.31 -18.91
N ASP A 284 -5.37 8.70 -18.22
CA ASP A 284 -6.68 9.29 -17.87
C ASP A 284 -6.96 9.07 -16.38
N ILE A 285 -7.11 10.18 -15.64
CA ILE A 285 -7.35 10.15 -14.20
C ILE A 285 -8.71 9.56 -13.86
N SER A 286 -9.75 9.84 -14.67
CA SER A 286 -11.09 9.32 -14.41
C SER A 286 -11.12 7.79 -14.57
N TYR A 287 -10.47 7.27 -15.60
CA TYR A 287 -10.30 5.84 -15.79
C TYR A 287 -9.50 5.20 -14.64
N ALA A 288 -8.40 5.85 -14.22
CA ALA A 288 -7.57 5.40 -13.13
C ALA A 288 -8.34 5.32 -11.79
N ILE A 289 -9.15 6.34 -11.48
CA ILE A 289 -10.05 6.34 -10.31
C ILE A 289 -11.02 5.16 -10.36
N GLN A 290 -11.67 4.95 -11.50
CA GLN A 290 -12.64 3.87 -11.67
C GLN A 290 -12.01 2.50 -11.48
N LEU A 291 -10.83 2.26 -12.09
CA LEU A 291 -10.12 0.98 -11.95
C LEU A 291 -9.61 0.77 -10.52
N GLY A 292 -9.04 1.81 -9.89
CA GLY A 292 -8.60 1.77 -8.49
C GLY A 292 -9.76 1.41 -7.55
N THR A 293 -10.91 2.07 -7.73
CA THR A 293 -12.10 1.83 -6.90
C THR A 293 -12.66 0.41 -7.12
N ALA A 294 -12.75 -0.05 -8.37
CA ALA A 294 -13.23 -1.39 -8.68
C ALA A 294 -12.34 -2.47 -8.04
N ASN A 295 -11.01 -2.35 -8.20
CA ASN A 295 -10.06 -3.30 -7.63
C ASN A 295 -10.07 -3.31 -6.10
N ALA A 296 -10.12 -2.13 -5.46
CA ALA A 296 -10.24 -2.04 -4.01
C ALA A 296 -11.54 -2.70 -3.51
N THR A 297 -12.67 -2.46 -4.21
CA THR A 297 -13.95 -3.08 -3.86
C THR A 297 -13.90 -4.59 -3.99
N ALA A 298 -13.23 -5.12 -5.02
CA ALA A 298 -13.07 -6.55 -5.22
C ALA A 298 -12.24 -7.20 -4.10
N VAL A 299 -11.14 -6.57 -3.69
CA VAL A 299 -10.31 -7.06 -2.58
C VAL A 299 -11.08 -7.04 -1.26
N LEU A 300 -11.96 -6.08 -1.02
CA LEU A 300 -12.80 -6.03 0.19
C LEU A 300 -13.76 -7.23 0.33
N GLN A 301 -14.03 -7.99 -0.74
CA GLN A 301 -14.93 -9.16 -0.71
C GLN A 301 -14.22 -10.43 -0.21
N GLU A 302 -12.90 -10.43 -0.06
CA GLU A 302 -12.11 -11.60 0.27
C GLU A 302 -11.22 -11.34 1.49
N PHE A 303 -10.80 -12.40 2.17
CA PHE A 303 -9.75 -12.27 3.19
C PHE A 303 -8.38 -12.12 2.56
N GLY A 304 -7.59 -11.16 3.08
CA GLY A 304 -6.22 -10.91 2.66
C GLY A 304 -6.11 -9.91 1.51
N ALA A 305 -4.94 -9.31 1.38
CA ALA A 305 -4.71 -8.13 0.55
C ALA A 305 -4.61 -8.42 -0.97
N THR A 306 -4.44 -9.68 -1.37
CA THR A 306 -4.21 -10.07 -2.77
C THR A 306 -5.26 -11.03 -3.33
N ASN A 307 -6.16 -11.52 -2.47
CA ASN A 307 -7.32 -12.25 -2.93
C ASN A 307 -8.35 -11.24 -3.48
N GLY A 308 -9.04 -11.60 -4.53
CA GLY A 308 -10.02 -10.70 -5.17
C GLY A 308 -9.42 -9.63 -6.09
N ILE A 309 -8.09 -9.55 -6.27
CA ILE A 309 -7.48 -8.63 -7.25
C ILE A 309 -8.07 -8.89 -8.64
N LEU A 310 -8.54 -7.82 -9.29
CA LEU A 310 -9.11 -7.88 -10.63
C LEU A 310 -8.01 -8.08 -11.69
N LYS A 311 -8.29 -8.94 -12.66
CA LYS A 311 -7.43 -9.13 -13.82
C LYS A 311 -7.64 -8.03 -14.86
N LYS A 312 -6.69 -7.87 -15.76
CA LYS A 312 -6.81 -6.91 -16.86
C LYS A 312 -8.12 -7.10 -17.65
N GLY A 313 -8.88 -6.02 -17.73
CA GLY A 313 -10.18 -6.00 -18.43
C GLY A 313 -11.37 -6.42 -17.57
N ASP A 314 -11.13 -6.94 -16.37
CA ASP A 314 -12.19 -7.22 -15.38
C ASP A 314 -12.48 -5.98 -14.55
N TRP A 315 -13.75 -5.71 -14.27
CA TRP A 315 -14.24 -4.58 -13.49
C TRP A 315 -15.07 -5.02 -12.28
N GLY A 316 -15.18 -6.34 -12.07
CA GLY A 316 -16.11 -6.89 -11.10
C GLY A 316 -17.59 -6.69 -11.48
N PRO A 317 -18.52 -7.05 -10.62
CA PRO A 317 -19.96 -6.95 -10.88
C PRO A 317 -20.55 -5.55 -10.63
N TRP A 318 -19.76 -4.60 -10.14
CA TRP A 318 -20.24 -3.26 -9.76
C TRP A 318 -20.25 -2.31 -10.93
N GLU A 319 -21.16 -1.34 -10.89
CA GLU A 319 -21.15 -0.22 -11.83
C GLU A 319 -19.90 0.64 -11.58
N LYS A 320 -19.35 1.18 -12.68
CA LYS A 320 -18.22 2.13 -12.58
C LYS A 320 -18.68 3.38 -11.86
N VAL A 321 -17.93 3.79 -10.86
CA VAL A 321 -18.25 5.01 -10.12
C VAL A 321 -18.21 6.24 -11.01
N PRO A 322 -19.19 7.16 -10.88
CA PRO A 322 -19.16 8.43 -11.59
C PRO A 322 -18.02 9.28 -11.02
N VAL A 323 -17.22 9.86 -11.92
CA VAL A 323 -16.13 10.77 -11.56
C VAL A 323 -16.54 12.20 -11.86
N LYS A 324 -16.60 13.04 -10.83
CA LYS A 324 -16.83 14.47 -10.97
C LYS A 324 -15.49 15.16 -11.20
N LYS A 325 -15.42 16.04 -12.21
CA LYS A 325 -14.25 16.84 -12.56
C LYS A 325 -14.58 18.32 -12.43
N GLU A 326 -13.80 19.06 -11.67
CA GLU A 326 -13.94 20.49 -11.45
C GLU A 326 -12.62 21.20 -11.71
N LYS A 327 -12.65 22.41 -12.25
CA LYS A 327 -11.47 23.24 -12.40
C LYS A 327 -11.11 23.86 -11.04
N ILE A 328 -9.83 23.86 -10.67
CA ILE A 328 -9.31 24.47 -9.42
C ILE A 328 -9.25 25.99 -9.55
#